data_d39085fd2d1b7827f87cf290327b4ddd
#
_entry.id   d39085fd2d1b7827f87cf290327b4ddd
#
_cell.length_a   1.000
_cell.length_b   1.000
_cell.length_c   1.000
_cell.angle_alpha   90.00
_cell.angle_beta   90.00
_cell.angle_gamma   90.00
#
_symmetry.space_group_name_H-M   'P 1'
#
loop_
_entity.id
_entity.type
_entity.pdbx_description
1 polymer ?
#
loop_
_entity_poly.entity_id
_entity_poly.type
_entity_poly.pdbx_seq_one_letter_code
_entity_poly.pdbx_strand_id
1 'polypeptide(L)' 'MMDIKSAKYKKSITTGEIICIYVLLNNDSTISLSIPLDPANTEYAEIMQQVEAGTLTIAPAD' A
#
# COMPACT_ATOMS: atom_id res chain seq x y z
N MET A 1 -9.11 -11.30 1.34
CA MET A 1 -8.69 -9.96 1.86
C MET A 1 -7.29 -10.06 2.44
N MET A 2 -6.45 -9.08 2.18
CA MET A 2 -5.09 -9.07 2.72
C MET A 2 -5.09 -8.66 4.19
N ASP A 3 -4.29 -9.34 4.99
CA ASP A 3 -4.09 -8.99 6.38
C ASP A 3 -2.86 -8.07 6.49
N ILE A 4 -3.08 -6.77 6.38
CA ILE A 4 -2.04 -5.78 6.24
C ILE A 4 -1.56 -5.30 7.61
N LYS A 5 -0.27 -5.43 7.88
CA LYS A 5 0.35 -4.92 9.09
C LYS A 5 0.60 -3.41 8.97
N SER A 6 1.16 -2.99 7.85
CA SER A 6 1.44 -1.58 7.61
C SER A 6 1.48 -1.29 6.13
N ALA A 7 1.24 -0.05 5.76
CA ALA A 7 1.32 0.40 4.38
C ALA A 7 1.96 1.80 4.34
N LYS A 8 2.67 2.09 3.27
CA LYS A 8 3.37 3.35 3.09
C LYS A 8 3.45 3.70 1.62
N TYR A 9 3.21 4.96 1.29
CA TYR A 9 3.40 5.43 -0.08
C TYR A 9 4.88 5.48 -0.42
N LYS A 10 5.20 5.19 -1.68
CA LYS A 10 6.55 5.30 -2.22
C LYS A 10 6.61 6.34 -3.32
N LYS A 11 7.57 7.25 -3.21
CA LYS A 11 7.83 8.25 -4.24
C LYS A 11 8.91 7.79 -5.22
N SER A 12 8.78 8.24 -6.45
CA SER A 12 9.88 8.17 -7.41
C SER A 12 10.96 9.18 -7.01
N ILE A 13 12.21 8.75 -6.97
CA ILE A 13 13.31 9.65 -6.69
C ILE A 13 13.61 10.57 -7.88
N THR A 14 13.07 10.24 -9.04
CA THR A 14 13.28 11.02 -10.27
C THR A 14 12.29 12.17 -10.38
N THR A 15 11.01 11.90 -10.12
CA THR A 15 9.94 12.88 -10.31
C THR A 15 9.34 13.39 -9.00
N GLY A 16 9.56 12.69 -7.90
CA GLY A 16 8.96 13.01 -6.62
C GLY A 16 7.49 12.65 -6.50
N GLU A 17 6.93 11.97 -7.49
CA GLU A 17 5.53 11.55 -7.48
C GLU A 17 5.37 10.19 -6.81
N ILE A 18 4.22 9.99 -6.20
CA ILE A 18 3.87 8.70 -5.59
C ILE A 18 3.59 7.71 -6.71
N ILE A 19 4.33 6.59 -6.72
CA ILE A 19 4.26 5.60 -7.79
C ILE A 19 3.67 4.27 -7.35
N CYS A 20 3.72 3.96 -6.05
CA CYS A 20 3.19 2.70 -5.54
C CYS A 20 3.02 2.78 -4.03
N ILE A 21 2.49 1.69 -3.46
CA ILE A 21 2.32 1.53 -2.01
C ILE A 21 3.14 0.33 -1.58
N TYR A 22 3.98 0.49 -0.57
CA TYR A 22 4.67 -0.62 0.07
C TYR A 22 3.80 -1.15 1.20
N VAL A 23 3.56 -2.46 1.18
CA VAL A 23 2.68 -3.14 2.12
C VAL A 23 3.44 -4.24 2.84
N LEU A 24 3.33 -4.29 4.16
CA LEU A 24 3.81 -5.40 4.98
C LEU A 24 2.60 -6.17 5.48
N LEU A 25 2.67 -7.49 5.42
CA LEU A 25 1.58 -8.37 5.85
C LEU A 25 1.83 -8.86 7.27
N ASN A 26 0.74 -9.08 8.02
CA ASN A 26 0.83 -9.59 9.39
C ASN A 26 1.35 -11.02 9.43
N ASN A 27 0.96 -11.85 8.48
CA ASN A 27 1.35 -13.25 8.45
C ASN A 27 2.74 -13.48 7.86
N ASP A 28 3.33 -12.48 7.21
CA ASP A 28 4.70 -12.57 6.69
C ASP A 28 5.30 -11.18 6.57
N SER A 29 5.86 -10.68 7.69
CA SER A 29 6.45 -9.36 7.75
C SER A 29 7.84 -9.28 7.14
N THR A 30 8.38 -10.41 6.68
CA THR A 30 9.69 -10.42 6.00
C THR A 30 9.57 -10.05 4.53
N ILE A 31 8.34 -10.04 3.99
CA ILE A 31 8.07 -9.71 2.59
C ILE A 31 7.33 -8.39 2.52
N SER A 32 7.84 -7.46 1.72
CA SER A 32 7.12 -6.23 1.40
C SER A 32 6.57 -6.33 -0.02
N LEU A 33 5.31 -5.94 -0.18
CA LEU A 33 4.66 -5.93 -1.49
C LEU A 33 4.67 -4.51 -2.04
N SER A 34 4.95 -4.40 -3.33
CA SER A 34 4.90 -3.13 -4.05
C SER A 34 3.64 -3.13 -4.91
N ILE A 35 2.67 -2.30 -4.54
CA ILE A 35 1.35 -2.29 -5.17
C ILE A 35 1.23 -1.03 -6.02
N PRO A 36 1.00 -1.16 -7.34
CA PRO A 36 0.85 0.01 -8.20
C PRO A 36 -0.46 0.76 -7.90
N LEU A 37 -0.47 2.06 -8.19
CA LEU A 37 -1.67 2.89 -8.02
C LEU A 37 -2.60 2.72 -9.22
N ASP A 38 -3.11 1.52 -9.40
CA ASP A 38 -3.96 1.18 -10.53
C ASP A 38 -5.31 0.69 -10.00
N PRO A 39 -6.42 1.42 -10.26
CA PRO A 39 -7.73 1.02 -9.75
C PRO A 39 -8.22 -0.33 -10.33
N ALA A 40 -7.64 -0.79 -11.43
CA ALA A 40 -7.94 -2.12 -11.96
C ALA A 40 -7.19 -3.23 -11.23
N ASN A 41 -6.20 -2.89 -10.39
CA ASN A 41 -5.44 -3.87 -9.61
C ASN A 41 -6.25 -4.30 -8.39
N THR A 42 -6.46 -5.61 -8.23
CA THR A 42 -7.28 -6.14 -7.14
C THR A 42 -6.71 -5.81 -5.77
N GLU A 43 -5.40 -5.90 -5.63
CA GLU A 43 -4.74 -5.61 -4.35
C GLU A 43 -4.85 -4.14 -3.98
N TYR A 44 -4.71 -3.25 -4.96
CA TYR A 44 -4.91 -1.82 -4.73
C TYR A 44 -6.35 -1.53 -4.29
N ALA A 45 -7.33 -2.16 -4.94
CA ALA A 45 -8.72 -1.98 -4.57
C ALA A 45 -9.01 -2.45 -3.14
N GLU A 46 -8.43 -3.57 -2.73
CA GLU A 46 -8.57 -4.06 -1.35
C GLU A 46 -7.95 -3.10 -0.34
N ILE A 47 -6.80 -2.54 -0.64
CA ILE A 47 -6.14 -1.56 0.22
C ILE A 47 -7.03 -0.34 0.39
N MET A 48 -7.59 0.17 -0.70
CA MET A 48 -8.46 1.34 -0.64
C MET A 48 -9.74 1.06 0.15
N GLN A 49 -10.30 -0.14 0.05
CA GLN A 49 -11.47 -0.52 0.85
C GLN A 49 -11.15 -0.49 2.34
N GLN A 50 -9.98 -0.97 2.74
CA GLN A 50 -9.57 -0.96 4.14
C GLN A 50 -9.32 0.46 4.65
N VAL A 51 -8.77 1.32 3.82
CA VAL A 51 -8.57 2.72 4.16
C VAL A 51 -9.90 3.43 4.37
N GLU A 52 -10.87 3.20 3.48
CA GLU A 52 -12.20 3.79 3.60
C GLU A 52 -12.95 3.29 4.82
N ALA A 53 -12.75 2.02 5.16
CA ALA A 53 -13.37 1.42 6.34
C ALA A 53 -12.72 1.91 7.65
N GLY A 54 -11.59 2.61 7.57
CA GLY A 54 -10.88 3.10 8.75
C GLY A 54 -10.05 2.05 9.47
N THR A 55 -9.86 0.87 8.85
CA THR A 55 -9.07 -0.22 9.45
C THR A 55 -7.61 -0.17 9.05
N LEU A 56 -7.25 0.66 8.07
CA LEU A 56 -5.88 0.79 7.58
C LEU A 56 -5.57 2.26 7.33
N THR A 57 -4.37 2.68 7.74
CA THR A 57 -3.84 4.00 7.43
C THR A 57 -2.56 3.83 6.62
N ILE A 58 -2.47 4.55 5.49
CA ILE A 58 -1.28 4.52 4.65
C ILE A 58 -0.37 5.67 5.08
N ALA A 59 0.84 5.37 5.50
CA ALA A 59 1.80 6.39 5.91
C ALA A 59 2.23 7.23 4.71
N PRO A 60 2.52 8.52 4.91
CA PRO A 60 2.98 9.37 3.80
C PRO A 60 4.35 8.93 3.30
N ALA A 61 4.64 9.25 2.06
CA ALA A 61 5.94 8.98 1.47
C ALA A 61 7.01 9.86 2.12
N ASP A 62 8.20 9.32 2.24
CA ASP A 62 9.35 10.08 2.76
C ASP A 62 9.88 11.07 1.73
#